data_48e5d05db7c82b9c29b7c157c3e36a7f
#
_entry.id   48e5d05db7c82b9c29b7c157c3e36a7f
#
_cell.length_a   1.000
_cell.length_b   1.000
_cell.length_c   1.000
_cell.angle_alpha   90.00
_cell.angle_beta   90.00
_cell.angle_gamma   90.00
#
_symmetry.space_group_name_H-M   'P 1'
#
loop_
_entity.id
_entity.type
_entity.pdbx_description
1 polymer ?
#
loop_
_entity_poly.entity_id
_entity_poly.type
_entity_poly.pdbx_seq_one_letter_code
_entity_poly.pdbx_strand_id
1 'polypeptide(L)'
;MYTALILAGGSSVRMGSDKAFLEGGVERLCSELRKGDCNKIIVLCGNKNRVGLFVEECWPDPNENMSVAEILRWAIARLEGEIQLVPCDAFLADQRLFSILEYGVPLDTNGRRQPLLARLQASDDLGSSPRVEEMLGYLPSQSLGMLGAL
;
A
#
# COMPACT_ATOMS: atom_id res chain seq x y z
N MET A 1 13.08 -7.45 6.84
CA MET A 1 11.70 -7.52 7.37
C MET A 1 11.03 -6.17 7.23
N TYR A 2 9.77 -6.18 6.92
CA TYR A 2 9.02 -4.94 6.70
C TYR A 2 7.57 -5.08 7.12
N THR A 3 6.92 -3.95 7.38
CA THR A 3 5.47 -3.88 7.60
C THR A 3 4.79 -3.51 6.29
N ALA A 4 3.73 -4.22 5.93
CA ALA A 4 2.91 -3.88 4.77
C ALA A 4 1.71 -3.06 5.20
N LEU A 5 1.45 -1.96 4.50
CA LEU A 5 0.23 -1.17 4.62
C LEU A 5 -0.62 -1.39 3.38
N ILE A 6 -1.75 -2.05 3.53
CA ILE A 6 -2.66 -2.30 2.42
C ILE A 6 -3.77 -1.25 2.43
N LEU A 7 -3.89 -0.53 1.32
CA LEU A 7 -4.92 0.50 1.15
C LEU A 7 -6.21 -0.14 0.66
N ALA A 8 -7.19 -0.28 1.53
CA ALA A 8 -8.43 -1.01 1.23
C ALA A 8 -9.69 -0.23 1.60
N GLY A 9 -9.57 1.08 1.79
CA GLY A 9 -10.69 1.91 2.22
C GLY A 9 -11.23 2.85 1.16
N GLY A 10 -12.00 3.79 1.61
CA GLY A 10 -12.49 4.90 0.81
C GLY A 10 -13.50 4.50 -0.25
N SER A 11 -13.32 5.05 -1.44
CA SER A 11 -14.24 4.86 -2.57
C SER A 11 -13.91 3.62 -3.40
N SER A 12 -13.41 2.55 -2.78
CA SER A 12 -13.07 1.31 -3.48
C SER A 12 -14.30 0.53 -3.97
N VAL A 13 -15.49 0.87 -3.48
CA VAL A 13 -16.73 0.28 -3.95
C VAL A 13 -17.19 0.99 -5.20
N ARG A 14 -17.23 0.26 -6.33
CA ARG A 14 -17.70 0.77 -7.62
C ARG A 14 -18.53 -0.28 -8.31
N MET A 15 -19.62 0.13 -8.98
CA MET A 15 -20.46 -0.76 -9.78
C MET A 15 -20.95 -1.96 -9.00
N GLY A 16 -21.19 -1.78 -7.69
CA GLY A 16 -21.65 -2.86 -6.82
C GLY A 16 -20.57 -3.81 -6.33
N SER A 17 -19.28 -3.56 -6.65
CA SER A 17 -18.17 -4.40 -6.23
C SER A 17 -17.19 -3.64 -5.37
N ASP A 18 -16.78 -4.24 -4.26
CA ASP A 18 -15.74 -3.68 -3.40
C ASP A 18 -14.39 -4.18 -3.89
N LYS A 19 -13.52 -3.26 -4.32
CA LYS A 19 -12.18 -3.59 -4.84
C LYS A 19 -11.33 -4.37 -3.85
N ALA A 20 -11.55 -4.20 -2.54
CA ALA A 20 -10.80 -4.93 -1.52
C ALA A 20 -11.01 -6.45 -1.63
N PHE A 21 -12.05 -6.90 -2.32
CA PHE A 21 -12.39 -8.33 -2.46
C PHE A 21 -12.32 -8.85 -3.89
N LEU A 22 -12.03 -7.99 -4.88
CA LEU A 22 -11.89 -8.42 -6.27
C LEU A 22 -10.62 -9.26 -6.44
N GLU A 23 -10.67 -10.27 -7.31
CA GLU A 23 -9.51 -11.13 -7.66
C GLU A 23 -8.80 -11.69 -6.43
N GLY A 24 -9.56 -12.10 -5.42
CA GLY A 24 -9.01 -12.57 -4.15
C GLY A 24 -8.65 -11.46 -3.18
N GLY A 25 -8.57 -10.22 -3.66
CA GLY A 25 -8.46 -9.01 -2.87
C GLY A 25 -7.35 -8.98 -1.83
N VAL A 26 -7.66 -8.38 -0.69
CA VAL A 26 -6.73 -8.22 0.43
C VAL A 26 -6.23 -9.56 0.94
N GLU A 27 -7.08 -10.57 1.01
CA GLU A 27 -6.70 -11.90 1.52
C GLU A 27 -5.60 -12.52 0.67
N ARG A 28 -5.71 -12.43 -0.65
CA ARG A 28 -4.67 -12.92 -1.56
C ARG A 28 -3.36 -12.15 -1.37
N LEU A 29 -3.43 -10.81 -1.28
CA LEU A 29 -2.25 -9.99 -1.07
C LEU A 29 -1.55 -10.34 0.25
N CYS A 30 -2.31 -10.56 1.32
CA CYS A 30 -1.74 -10.97 2.60
C CYS A 30 -1.01 -12.30 2.48
N SER A 31 -1.59 -13.26 1.77
CA SER A 31 -0.96 -14.56 1.54
C SER A 31 0.37 -14.42 0.81
N GLU A 32 0.40 -13.61 -0.26
CA GLU A 32 1.63 -13.39 -1.03
C GLU A 32 2.69 -12.66 -0.23
N LEU A 33 2.30 -11.67 0.57
CA LEU A 33 3.22 -10.95 1.44
C LEU A 33 3.87 -11.86 2.48
N ARG A 34 3.09 -12.78 3.07
CA ARG A 34 3.59 -13.68 4.12
C ARG A 34 4.56 -14.73 3.60
N LYS A 35 4.58 -14.99 2.31
CA LYS A 35 5.55 -15.90 1.71
C LYS A 35 6.97 -15.33 1.69
N GLY A 36 7.12 -14.03 1.88
CA GLY A 36 8.42 -13.33 1.87
C GLY A 36 8.78 -12.77 3.24
N ASP A 37 9.44 -11.62 3.24
CA ASP A 37 10.00 -10.98 4.43
C ASP A 37 9.02 -10.10 5.21
N CYS A 38 7.75 -10.09 4.85
CA CYS A 38 6.75 -9.30 5.55
C CYS A 38 6.48 -9.89 6.93
N ASN A 39 6.71 -9.11 7.97
CA ASN A 39 6.49 -9.56 9.35
C ASN A 39 5.23 -8.98 9.99
N LYS A 40 4.62 -7.98 9.39
CA LYS A 40 3.39 -7.37 9.92
C LYS A 40 2.58 -6.80 8.76
N ILE A 41 1.27 -7.01 8.82
CA ILE A 41 0.35 -6.49 7.82
C ILE A 41 -0.72 -5.67 8.52
N ILE A 42 -0.94 -4.45 8.03
CA ILE A 42 -1.98 -3.57 8.53
C ILE A 42 -2.85 -3.16 7.34
N VAL A 43 -4.15 -3.33 7.48
CA VAL A 43 -5.12 -2.92 6.46
C VAL A 43 -5.66 -1.55 6.84
N LEU A 44 -5.45 -0.57 5.99
CA LEU A 44 -6.07 0.75 6.12
C LEU A 44 -7.45 0.65 5.50
N CYS A 45 -8.44 0.36 6.33
CA CYS A 45 -9.75 -0.09 5.86
C CYS A 45 -10.75 1.01 5.55
N GLY A 46 -10.40 2.27 5.81
CA GLY A 46 -11.30 3.39 5.55
C GLY A 46 -12.25 3.64 6.71
N ASN A 47 -13.54 3.56 6.46
CA ASN A 47 -14.53 3.80 7.50
C ASN A 47 -14.45 2.74 8.60
N LYS A 48 -14.65 3.15 9.86
CA LYS A 48 -14.57 2.25 11.01
C LYS A 48 -15.53 1.06 10.95
N ASN A 49 -16.62 1.16 10.20
CA ASN A 49 -17.54 0.03 10.05
C ASN A 49 -16.99 -1.09 9.17
N ARG A 50 -15.85 -0.89 8.52
CA ARG A 50 -15.20 -1.90 7.69
C ARG A 50 -14.20 -2.77 8.45
N VAL A 51 -13.90 -2.45 9.71
CA VAL A 51 -12.89 -3.18 10.51
C VAL A 51 -13.17 -4.68 10.57
N GLY A 52 -14.44 -5.08 10.68
CA GLY A 52 -14.82 -6.48 10.77
C GLY A 52 -14.77 -7.25 9.44
N LEU A 53 -14.47 -6.60 8.32
CA LEU A 53 -14.44 -7.24 7.00
C LEU A 53 -13.15 -8.01 6.72
N PHE A 54 -12.10 -7.77 7.51
CA PHE A 54 -10.78 -8.34 7.27
C PHE A 54 -10.30 -9.11 8.50
N VAL A 55 -9.55 -10.19 8.26
CA VAL A 55 -8.94 -11.00 9.32
C VAL A 55 -7.73 -10.26 9.93
N GLU A 56 -7.06 -9.46 9.11
CA GLU A 56 -5.85 -8.76 9.50
C GLU A 56 -6.12 -7.59 10.44
N GLU A 57 -5.07 -7.09 11.09
CA GLU A 57 -5.16 -5.86 11.87
C GLU A 57 -5.62 -4.72 10.96
N CYS A 58 -6.70 -4.04 11.34
CA CYS A 58 -7.28 -2.95 10.57
C CYS A 58 -7.15 -1.65 11.33
N TRP A 59 -6.73 -0.61 10.61
CA TRP A 59 -6.72 0.75 11.15
C TRP A 59 -7.71 1.58 10.34
N PRO A 60 -8.86 1.96 10.92
CA PRO A 60 -9.79 2.84 10.22
C PRO A 60 -9.26 4.27 10.19
N ASP A 61 -9.77 5.06 9.26
CA ASP A 61 -9.44 6.48 9.16
C ASP A 61 -9.78 7.18 10.47
N PRO A 62 -8.85 7.96 11.05
CA PRO A 62 -9.11 8.62 12.32
C PRO A 62 -10.15 9.73 12.22
N ASN A 63 -10.32 10.32 11.05
CA ASN A 63 -11.29 11.38 10.78
C ASN A 63 -11.97 11.14 9.44
N GLU A 64 -13.15 11.75 9.26
CA GLU A 64 -13.85 11.71 7.97
C GLU A 64 -13.14 12.60 6.94
N ASN A 65 -13.33 12.26 5.67
CA ASN A 65 -12.86 13.07 4.53
C ASN A 65 -11.35 13.26 4.45
N MET A 66 -10.57 12.30 4.98
CA MET A 66 -9.12 12.34 4.84
C MET A 66 -8.71 11.90 3.45
N SER A 67 -7.74 12.60 2.87
CA SER A 67 -7.10 12.17 1.62
C SER A 67 -6.22 10.93 1.89
N VAL A 68 -5.87 10.21 0.82
CA VAL A 68 -4.96 9.07 0.93
C VAL A 68 -3.62 9.53 1.51
N ALA A 69 -3.10 10.67 1.08
CA ALA A 69 -1.84 11.21 1.60
C ALA A 69 -1.91 11.47 3.11
N GLU A 70 -3.01 12.04 3.59
CA GLU A 70 -3.21 12.29 5.01
C GLU A 70 -3.28 11.00 5.82
N ILE A 71 -4.00 10.00 5.30
CA ILE A 71 -4.11 8.69 5.95
C ILE A 71 -2.74 8.02 6.03
N LEU A 72 -1.96 8.07 4.95
CA LEU A 72 -0.62 7.49 4.93
C LEU A 72 0.32 8.19 5.90
N ARG A 73 0.33 9.52 5.94
CA ARG A 73 1.16 10.24 6.92
C ARG A 73 0.78 9.85 8.35
N TRP A 74 -0.51 9.77 8.63
CA TRP A 74 -1.00 9.36 9.94
C TRP A 74 -0.54 7.95 10.32
N ALA A 75 -0.70 7.00 9.40
CA ALA A 75 -0.35 5.60 9.65
C ALA A 75 1.16 5.40 9.80
N ILE A 76 1.94 5.99 8.88
CA ILE A 76 3.40 5.85 8.87
C ILE A 76 4.01 6.44 10.14
N ALA A 77 3.45 7.54 10.65
CA ALA A 77 3.92 8.15 11.89
C ALA A 77 3.80 7.23 13.12
N ARG A 78 3.00 6.18 13.04
CA ARG A 78 2.78 5.20 14.11
C ARG A 78 3.59 3.93 13.96
N LEU A 79 4.43 3.87 12.94
CA LEU A 79 5.20 2.66 12.63
C LEU A 79 6.69 2.91 12.76
N GLU A 80 7.45 1.83 12.73
CA GLU A 80 8.91 1.85 12.77
C GLU A 80 9.45 0.97 11.65
N GLY A 81 10.65 1.30 11.18
CA GLY A 81 11.37 0.49 10.22
C GLY A 81 10.86 0.62 8.80
N GLU A 82 11.07 -0.42 8.04
CA GLU A 82 10.75 -0.46 6.61
C GLU A 82 9.27 -0.74 6.38
N ILE A 83 8.68 -0.01 5.44
CA ILE A 83 7.25 -0.09 5.13
C ILE A 83 7.07 -0.32 3.64
N GLN A 84 6.20 -1.27 3.30
CA GLN A 84 5.77 -1.51 1.92
C GLN A 84 4.31 -1.09 1.78
N LEU A 85 4.06 -0.11 0.91
CA LEU A 85 2.69 0.26 0.56
C LEU A 85 2.14 -0.71 -0.48
N VAL A 86 0.88 -1.09 -0.35
CA VAL A 86 0.22 -2.01 -1.28
C VAL A 86 -1.21 -1.53 -1.52
N PRO A 87 -1.59 -1.20 -2.77
CA PRO A 87 -2.99 -0.91 -3.07
C PRO A 87 -3.79 -2.22 -3.16
N CYS A 88 -5.04 -2.20 -2.73
CA CYS A 88 -5.85 -3.42 -2.71
C CYS A 88 -6.18 -3.96 -4.11
N ASP A 89 -6.02 -3.15 -5.14
CA ASP A 89 -6.26 -3.55 -6.54
C ASP A 89 -4.98 -3.92 -7.29
N ALA A 90 -3.89 -4.21 -6.59
CA ALA A 90 -2.66 -4.72 -7.20
C ALA A 90 -2.84 -6.19 -7.58
N PHE A 91 -3.65 -6.45 -8.60
CA PHE A 91 -4.10 -7.80 -8.95
C PHE A 91 -2.97 -8.74 -9.41
N LEU A 92 -1.89 -8.18 -9.95
CA LEU A 92 -0.75 -8.96 -10.43
C LEU A 92 0.39 -9.04 -9.42
N ALA A 93 0.25 -8.38 -8.28
CA ALA A 93 1.28 -8.41 -7.25
C ALA A 93 1.32 -9.78 -6.58
N ASP A 94 2.53 -10.35 -6.48
CA ASP A 94 2.77 -11.64 -5.87
C ASP A 94 4.08 -11.63 -5.09
N GLN A 95 4.45 -12.77 -4.52
CA GLN A 95 5.68 -12.92 -3.76
C GLN A 95 6.91 -12.46 -4.55
N ARG A 96 6.96 -12.75 -5.85
CA ARG A 96 8.13 -12.37 -6.68
C ARG A 96 8.27 -10.86 -6.75
N LEU A 97 7.16 -10.15 -6.98
CA LEU A 97 7.19 -8.69 -7.00
C LEU A 97 7.65 -8.14 -5.66
N PHE A 98 7.05 -8.60 -4.57
CA PHE A 98 7.38 -8.08 -3.23
C PHE A 98 8.84 -8.38 -2.86
N SER A 99 9.42 -9.46 -3.37
CA SER A 99 10.81 -9.82 -3.07
C SER A 99 11.83 -8.94 -3.77
N ILE A 100 11.47 -8.30 -4.88
CA ILE A 100 12.39 -7.46 -5.65
C ILE A 100 12.20 -5.97 -5.40
N LEU A 101 11.12 -5.57 -4.73
CA LEU A 101 10.89 -4.16 -4.42
C LEU A 101 11.93 -3.67 -3.41
N GLU A 102 12.53 -2.53 -3.73
CA GLU A 102 13.56 -1.90 -2.91
C GLU A 102 13.10 -0.51 -2.48
N TYR A 103 13.83 0.10 -1.56
CA TYR A 103 13.57 1.47 -1.14
C TYR A 103 13.40 2.37 -2.37
N GLY A 104 12.22 2.95 -2.49
CA GLY A 104 11.88 3.79 -3.62
C GLY A 104 10.50 3.49 -4.18
N VAL A 105 10.24 4.01 -5.36
CA VAL A 105 8.96 3.87 -6.07
C VAL A 105 9.19 3.08 -7.34
N PRO A 106 8.51 1.93 -7.52
CA PRO A 106 8.68 1.16 -8.73
C PRO A 106 8.06 1.85 -9.94
N LEU A 107 8.66 1.62 -11.11
CA LEU A 107 8.13 2.07 -12.39
C LEU A 107 7.33 0.94 -13.03
N ASP A 108 6.20 1.28 -13.66
CA ASP A 108 5.47 0.31 -14.47
C ASP A 108 6.13 0.11 -15.83
N THR A 109 5.53 -0.73 -16.69
CA THR A 109 6.06 -1.02 -18.01
C THR A 109 6.13 0.19 -18.93
N ASN A 110 5.39 1.25 -18.62
CA ASN A 110 5.39 2.51 -19.37
C ASN A 110 6.34 3.55 -18.76
N GLY A 111 7.12 3.17 -17.75
CA GLY A 111 8.03 4.07 -17.08
C GLY A 111 7.37 5.04 -16.10
N ARG A 112 6.12 4.79 -15.72
CA ARG A 112 5.39 5.64 -14.77
C ARG A 112 5.61 5.16 -13.34
N ARG A 113 5.84 6.10 -12.44
CA ARG A 113 5.99 5.81 -11.02
C ARG A 113 4.67 5.30 -10.43
N GLN A 114 4.79 4.27 -9.58
CA GLN A 114 3.66 3.68 -8.86
C GLN A 114 3.82 3.97 -7.36
N PRO A 115 3.47 5.17 -6.89
CA PRO A 115 3.76 5.56 -5.50
C PRO A 115 3.03 4.72 -4.46
N LEU A 116 1.89 4.14 -4.79
CA LEU A 116 1.17 3.27 -3.86
C LEU A 116 1.81 1.89 -3.69
N LEU A 117 2.87 1.59 -4.44
CA LEU A 117 3.72 0.42 -4.25
C LEU A 117 5.09 0.79 -3.71
N ALA A 118 5.25 1.97 -3.17
CA ALA A 118 6.51 2.44 -2.63
C ALA A 118 6.98 1.62 -1.43
N ARG A 119 8.30 1.46 -1.34
CA ARG A 119 8.97 0.99 -0.13
C ARG A 119 9.74 2.15 0.47
N LEU A 120 9.50 2.41 1.75
CA LEU A 120 10.07 3.56 2.44
C LEU A 120 10.43 3.21 3.87
N GLN A 121 11.06 4.15 4.58
CA GLN A 121 11.34 4.01 6.02
C GLN A 121 10.34 4.85 6.79
N ALA A 122 9.86 4.34 7.91
CA ALA A 122 8.93 5.09 8.77
C ALA A 122 9.52 6.41 9.24
N SER A 123 10.86 6.48 9.35
CA SER A 123 11.57 7.70 9.77
C SER A 123 11.76 8.72 8.66
N ASP A 124 11.36 8.41 7.43
CA ASP A 124 11.50 9.34 6.31
C ASP A 124 10.71 10.63 6.54
N ASP A 125 11.24 11.73 6.07
CA ASP A 125 10.56 13.02 6.12
C ASP A 125 9.64 13.14 4.91
N LEU A 126 8.37 12.79 5.12
CA LEU A 126 7.38 12.81 4.05
C LEU A 126 7.00 14.23 3.67
N GLY A 127 6.75 14.45 2.38
CA GLY A 127 6.26 15.74 1.92
C GLY A 127 4.87 16.08 2.51
N SER A 128 4.55 17.36 2.53
CA SER A 128 3.29 17.86 3.09
C SER A 128 2.17 17.99 2.06
N SER A 129 2.43 17.64 0.81
CA SER A 129 1.43 17.73 -0.26
C SER A 129 0.21 16.82 0.03
N PRO A 130 -1.00 17.24 -0.36
CA PRO A 130 -2.16 16.35 -0.32
C PRO A 130 -2.14 15.29 -1.41
N ARG A 131 -1.20 15.34 -2.33
CA ARG A 131 -1.07 14.36 -3.42
C ARG A 131 0.03 13.37 -3.07
N VAL A 132 -0.31 12.07 -3.12
CA VAL A 132 0.62 11.00 -2.75
C VAL A 132 1.88 11.04 -3.58
N GLU A 133 1.76 11.26 -4.89
CA GLU A 133 2.91 11.31 -5.79
C GLU A 133 3.91 12.39 -5.37
N GLU A 134 3.42 13.56 -4.99
CA GLU A 134 4.28 14.65 -4.53
C GLU A 134 4.83 14.39 -3.13
N MET A 135 4.00 13.83 -2.25
CA MET A 135 4.42 13.47 -0.90
C MET A 135 5.60 12.48 -0.92
N LEU A 136 5.58 11.54 -1.85
CA LEU A 136 6.61 10.51 -2.00
C LEU A 136 7.60 10.82 -3.13
N GLY A 137 7.59 12.06 -3.64
CA GLY A 137 8.47 12.48 -4.73
C GLY A 137 9.95 12.43 -4.40
N TYR A 138 10.32 12.46 -3.12
CA TYR A 138 11.72 12.37 -2.67
C TYR A 138 12.31 10.97 -2.87
N LEU A 139 11.48 9.93 -3.01
CA LEU A 139 11.94 8.56 -3.16
C LEU A 139 12.53 8.33 -4.55
N PRO A 140 13.62 7.55 -4.67
CA PRO A 140 14.17 7.20 -5.97
C PRO A 140 13.22 6.29 -6.74
N SER A 141 13.34 6.29 -8.06
CA SER A 141 12.58 5.37 -8.91
C SER A 141 13.33 4.05 -9.04
N GLN A 142 12.59 2.95 -9.06
CA GLN A 142 13.14 1.61 -9.29
C GLN A 142 12.56 1.02 -10.57
N SER A 143 13.44 0.61 -11.49
CA SER A 143 13.03 -0.13 -12.68
C SER A 143 12.92 -1.61 -12.33
N LEU A 144 11.79 -2.24 -12.64
CA LEU A 144 11.56 -3.65 -12.34
C LEU A 144 12.02 -4.58 -13.47
N GLY A 145 12.45 -4.05 -14.60
CA GLY A 145 12.90 -4.84 -15.71
C GLY A 145 11.81 -5.75 -16.25
N MET A 146 12.12 -7.04 -16.41
CA MET A 146 11.18 -7.99 -16.99
C MET A 146 10.02 -8.37 -16.08
N LEU A 147 10.07 -7.99 -14.79
CA LEU A 147 9.00 -8.25 -13.84
C LEU A 147 8.06 -7.06 -13.68
N GLY A 148 8.16 -6.07 -14.54
CA GLY A 148 7.47 -4.79 -14.43
C GLY A 148 5.98 -4.78 -14.75
N ALA A 149 5.31 -5.90 -14.82
CA ALA A 149 3.87 -5.96 -15.08
C ALA A 149 3.09 -5.65 -13.80
N LEU A 150 2.70 -4.40 -13.67
CA LEU A 150 1.89 -3.95 -12.53
C LEU A 150 0.47 -3.61 -12.95
#